data_174d3539ca7e6b4ef855bf7bea861288
#
_entry.id   174d3539ca7e6b4ef855bf7bea861288
#
_cell.length_a   1.000
_cell.length_b   1.000
_cell.length_c   1.000
_cell.angle_alpha   90.00
_cell.angle_beta   90.00
_cell.angle_gamma   90.00
#
_symmetry.space_group_name_H-M   'P 1'
#
loop_
_entity.id
_entity.type
_entity.pdbx_description
1 polymer ?
#
loop_
_entity_poly.entity_id
_entity_poly.type
_entity_poly.pdbx_seq_one_letter_code
_entity_poly.pdbx_strand_id
1 'polypeptide(L)'
;MKKFFVFILLFITACTGNKVDENEIKKANQFFESIFLDVVQESPEFQTRLGYKSNYDKWDEIGWEKRRQDSHRAISDLKYLKENINYDRLDNATQLSYRLMEKRFERLIESNPFVLNNYIVTHRGGKHSSIPSFLINYHNIDEEEDAKDYLKRLRNVEPIIDQMIKELELREGLNVIAPQFVYPQAIKVCENIISGYPFENTKEQNVIYEDFSKKLNGLELSDPIKTRYLSEAEAILVTIISSSYQKLIDFLYEQEKRSTDNFGVWTQQNGAEYYQYQLNGYTTLGLTPEEIHETGLSEVERIHQEIYAIMEETEFEGSLQDFFEFMRTDPQFYYPDNEEGRQAYLNQVSTVVDTLKANIGELFHGLPTIPLMVKAVEPYREKSAGIAFYQRGKADGSRPGIYYANLYTMKDMPIYKLENLAYHEAIPGHHMQISIALEVKGMPSFRKYGGYSVYSEGWALYSETLPKEVGLYKDPYSDFGRLSGELWRACRLVVDTGIHHYRWTREEGIDYYRNNTANPEGECVKMVERHIVWPGQAVSYKIGMLTIQELRKHAETELGEKFSLQDFHDVVLQNGAMPMDVLEDVVYSWVDNQ
;
A
#
# COMPACT_ATOMS: atom_id res chain seq x y z
N MET A 1 -26.35 -68.81 46.19
CA MET A 1 -25.63 -67.50 46.24
C MET A 1 -24.76 -67.43 45.00
N LYS A 2 -25.24 -66.64 43.98
CA LYS A 2 -24.50 -66.39 42.74
C LYS A 2 -23.87 -65.03 42.89
N LYS A 3 -22.54 -64.91 42.86
CA LYS A 3 -21.78 -63.68 42.87
C LYS A 3 -21.73 -63.15 41.42
N PHE A 4 -22.34 -61.95 41.20
CA PHE A 4 -22.19 -61.14 39.97
C PHE A 4 -20.89 -60.35 40.09
N PHE A 5 -19.94 -60.59 39.17
CA PHE A 5 -18.77 -59.74 38.93
C PHE A 5 -19.19 -58.67 37.90
N VAL A 6 -19.23 -57.42 38.30
CA VAL A 6 -19.38 -56.27 37.39
C VAL A 6 -17.98 -55.89 36.91
N PHE A 7 -17.69 -56.10 35.63
CA PHE A 7 -16.51 -55.55 34.97
C PHE A 7 -16.80 -54.13 34.58
N ILE A 8 -16.18 -53.16 35.28
CA ILE A 8 -16.17 -51.75 34.86
C ILE A 8 -15.07 -51.62 33.79
N LEU A 9 -15.48 -51.48 32.53
CA LEU A 9 -14.58 -51.04 31.44
C LEU A 9 -14.37 -49.55 31.60
N LEU A 10 -13.21 -49.14 32.12
CA LEU A 10 -12.72 -47.77 32.01
C LEU A 10 -12.35 -47.52 30.53
N PHE A 11 -13.23 -46.80 29.81
CA PHE A 11 -12.83 -46.15 28.58
C PHE A 11 -11.89 -44.97 28.93
N ILE A 12 -10.58 -45.21 28.81
CA ILE A 12 -9.60 -44.12 28.76
C ILE A 12 -9.72 -43.54 27.36
N THR A 13 -10.53 -42.46 27.23
CA THR A 13 -10.44 -41.56 26.08
C THR A 13 -9.09 -40.87 26.20
N ALA A 14 -8.07 -41.42 25.58
CA ALA A 14 -6.83 -40.69 25.35
C ALA A 14 -7.16 -39.55 24.39
N CYS A 15 -7.30 -38.33 24.93
CA CYS A 15 -7.12 -37.13 24.13
C CYS A 15 -5.65 -37.15 23.64
N THR A 16 -5.43 -37.70 22.45
CA THR A 16 -4.18 -37.50 21.72
C THR A 16 -4.22 -36.10 21.15
N GLY A 17 -3.99 -35.08 21.98
CA GLY A 17 -3.59 -33.78 21.51
C GLY A 17 -2.33 -34.00 20.66
N ASN A 18 -2.36 -33.63 19.38
CA ASN A 18 -1.19 -33.73 18.51
C ASN A 18 -0.02 -33.00 19.18
N LYS A 19 1.05 -33.74 19.48
CA LYS A 19 2.20 -33.20 20.17
C LYS A 19 2.99 -32.35 19.18
N VAL A 20 3.16 -31.06 19.49
CA VAL A 20 4.04 -30.13 18.73
C VAL A 20 5.42 -30.80 18.54
N ASP A 21 5.96 -30.74 17.32
CA ASP A 21 7.24 -31.33 16.94
C ASP A 21 8.21 -30.29 16.43
N GLU A 22 9.29 -30.06 17.19
CA GLU A 22 10.31 -29.04 16.83
C GLU A 22 10.99 -29.31 15.47
N ASN A 23 11.10 -30.60 15.05
CA ASN A 23 11.67 -30.90 13.75
C ASN A 23 10.72 -30.53 12.61
N GLU A 24 9.41 -30.71 12.81
CA GLU A 24 8.41 -30.30 11.84
C GLU A 24 8.34 -28.75 11.74
N ILE A 25 8.39 -28.03 12.87
CA ILE A 25 8.48 -26.56 12.91
C ILE A 25 9.71 -26.09 12.14
N LYS A 26 10.89 -26.68 12.41
CA LYS A 26 12.13 -26.33 11.71
C LYS A 26 12.02 -26.57 10.21
N LYS A 27 11.46 -27.69 9.79
CA LYS A 27 11.26 -28.04 8.38
C LYS A 27 10.32 -27.05 7.69
N ALA A 28 9.21 -26.69 8.33
CA ALA A 28 8.28 -25.69 7.81
C ALA A 28 8.96 -24.31 7.63
N ASN A 29 9.65 -23.83 8.66
CA ASN A 29 10.36 -22.55 8.59
C ASN A 29 11.49 -22.54 7.55
N GLN A 30 12.20 -23.64 7.36
CA GLN A 30 13.19 -23.78 6.28
C GLN A 30 12.53 -23.69 4.90
N PHE A 31 11.37 -24.31 4.72
CA PHE A 31 10.61 -24.21 3.49
C PHE A 31 10.15 -22.77 3.24
N PHE A 32 9.56 -22.09 4.23
CA PHE A 32 9.13 -20.68 4.08
C PHE A 32 10.29 -19.76 3.71
N GLU A 33 11.45 -19.96 4.33
CA GLU A 33 12.62 -19.16 4.02
C GLU A 33 13.18 -19.47 2.62
N SER A 34 13.16 -20.74 2.18
CA SER A 34 13.59 -21.08 0.82
C SER A 34 12.73 -20.40 -0.24
N ILE A 35 11.39 -20.41 -0.07
CA ILE A 35 10.47 -19.70 -0.98
C ILE A 35 10.76 -18.18 -1.00
N PHE A 36 11.03 -17.58 0.16
CA PHE A 36 11.39 -16.17 0.22
C PHE A 36 12.70 -15.87 -0.51
N LEU A 37 13.73 -16.69 -0.29
CA LEU A 37 15.03 -16.54 -0.94
C LEU A 37 14.96 -16.74 -2.45
N ASP A 38 14.13 -17.66 -2.95
CA ASP A 38 13.89 -17.84 -4.38
C ASP A 38 13.30 -16.56 -5.00
N VAL A 39 12.29 -15.95 -4.35
CA VAL A 39 11.72 -14.66 -4.79
C VAL A 39 12.77 -13.55 -4.79
N VAL A 40 13.60 -13.47 -3.75
CA VAL A 40 14.69 -12.48 -3.69
C VAL A 40 15.70 -12.72 -4.81
N GLN A 41 16.09 -13.97 -5.06
CA GLN A 41 17.08 -14.31 -6.09
C GLN A 41 16.60 -13.96 -7.50
N GLU A 42 15.31 -14.07 -7.77
CA GLU A 42 14.69 -13.79 -9.07
C GLU A 42 14.36 -12.30 -9.28
N SER A 43 14.47 -11.46 -8.26
CA SER A 43 14.16 -10.02 -8.34
C SER A 43 15.37 -9.15 -8.01
N PRO A 44 16.18 -8.73 -9.00
CA PRO A 44 17.28 -7.79 -8.82
C PRO A 44 16.90 -6.49 -8.12
N GLU A 45 15.69 -5.98 -8.36
CA GLU A 45 15.19 -4.78 -7.70
C GLU A 45 14.88 -5.03 -6.23
N PHE A 46 14.33 -6.19 -5.89
CA PHE A 46 14.07 -6.55 -4.49
C PHE A 46 15.38 -6.80 -3.74
N GLN A 47 16.37 -7.46 -4.38
CA GLN A 47 17.73 -7.58 -3.83
C GLN A 47 18.31 -6.21 -3.47
N THR A 48 18.24 -5.26 -4.42
CA THR A 48 18.72 -3.88 -4.20
C THR A 48 18.00 -3.21 -3.02
N ARG A 49 16.68 -3.36 -2.89
CA ARG A 49 15.89 -2.79 -1.78
C ARG A 49 16.27 -3.39 -0.42
N LEU A 50 16.66 -4.66 -0.40
CA LEU A 50 17.17 -5.36 0.79
C LEU A 50 18.66 -5.03 1.09
N GLY A 51 19.36 -4.35 0.18
CA GLY A 51 20.77 -3.99 0.32
C GLY A 51 21.74 -5.02 -0.25
N TYR A 52 21.25 -6.02 -1.00
CA TYR A 52 22.11 -6.96 -1.73
C TYR A 52 22.59 -6.35 -3.06
N LYS A 53 23.85 -6.58 -3.39
CA LYS A 53 24.49 -6.06 -4.62
C LYS A 53 24.81 -7.16 -5.65
N SER A 54 24.26 -8.36 -5.54
CA SER A 54 24.61 -9.51 -6.40
C SER A 54 24.11 -9.39 -7.85
N ASN A 55 23.06 -8.63 -8.11
CA ASN A 55 22.53 -8.34 -9.45
C ASN A 55 22.27 -6.84 -9.59
N TYR A 56 23.24 -6.04 -9.15
CA TYR A 56 23.06 -4.61 -8.95
C TYR A 56 22.93 -3.82 -10.25
N ASP A 57 23.33 -4.42 -11.36
CA ASP A 57 23.24 -3.90 -12.73
C ASP A 57 21.95 -4.28 -13.48
N LYS A 58 21.06 -5.10 -12.87
CA LYS A 58 19.89 -5.67 -13.54
C LYS A 58 18.57 -5.07 -13.08
N TRP A 59 17.55 -5.21 -13.92
CA TRP A 59 16.14 -4.96 -13.62
C TRP A 59 15.37 -6.27 -13.48
N ASP A 60 14.19 -6.19 -12.87
CA ASP A 60 13.25 -7.31 -12.84
C ASP A 60 12.67 -7.57 -14.22
N GLU A 61 12.39 -8.82 -14.51
CA GLU A 61 11.60 -9.23 -15.67
C GLU A 61 10.13 -8.85 -15.43
N ILE A 62 9.51 -8.14 -16.39
CA ILE A 62 8.16 -7.57 -16.24
C ILE A 62 7.08 -8.26 -17.11
N GLY A 63 7.44 -9.27 -17.89
CA GLY A 63 6.56 -9.94 -18.85
C GLY A 63 5.44 -10.79 -18.21
N TRP A 64 4.38 -11.01 -19.00
CA TRP A 64 3.29 -11.90 -18.61
C TRP A 64 3.75 -13.36 -18.46
N GLU A 65 4.75 -13.77 -19.23
CA GLU A 65 5.36 -15.10 -19.15
C GLU A 65 5.93 -15.39 -17.75
N LYS A 66 6.65 -14.41 -17.18
CA LYS A 66 7.16 -14.52 -15.80
C LYS A 66 6.05 -14.73 -14.79
N ARG A 67 4.98 -13.95 -14.86
CA ARG A 67 3.81 -14.09 -13.97
C ARG A 67 3.15 -15.46 -14.11
N ARG A 68 3.07 -15.96 -15.34
CA ARG A 68 2.52 -17.30 -15.59
C ARG A 68 3.43 -18.40 -15.07
N GLN A 69 4.75 -18.26 -15.18
CA GLN A 69 5.71 -19.17 -14.58
C GLN A 69 5.60 -19.19 -13.06
N ASP A 70 5.47 -18.03 -12.43
CA ASP A 70 5.28 -17.91 -10.97
C ASP A 70 3.99 -18.60 -10.51
N SER A 71 2.90 -18.46 -11.25
CA SER A 71 1.65 -19.17 -10.99
C SER A 71 1.83 -20.70 -11.13
N HIS A 72 2.52 -21.16 -12.16
CA HIS A 72 2.79 -22.60 -12.33
C HIS A 72 3.70 -23.15 -11.22
N ARG A 73 4.72 -22.40 -10.80
CA ARG A 73 5.58 -22.79 -9.68
C ARG A 73 4.78 -22.90 -8.39
N ALA A 74 3.87 -21.95 -8.14
CA ALA A 74 3.01 -21.96 -6.97
C ALA A 74 2.16 -23.24 -6.84
N ILE A 75 1.79 -23.90 -7.95
CA ILE A 75 1.09 -25.21 -7.92
C ILE A 75 1.99 -26.29 -7.29
N SER A 76 3.25 -26.35 -7.69
CA SER A 76 4.20 -27.35 -7.15
C SER A 76 4.57 -27.06 -5.70
N ASP A 77 4.72 -25.77 -5.35
CA ASP A 77 5.07 -25.33 -4.02
C ASP A 77 3.91 -25.56 -3.03
N LEU A 78 2.68 -25.27 -3.45
CA LEU A 78 1.47 -25.61 -2.68
C LEU A 78 1.32 -27.10 -2.46
N LYS A 79 1.59 -27.91 -3.49
CA LYS A 79 1.58 -29.35 -3.38
C LYS A 79 2.64 -29.82 -2.38
N TYR A 80 3.87 -29.30 -2.48
CA TYR A 80 4.94 -29.64 -1.53
C TYR A 80 4.54 -29.29 -0.10
N LEU A 81 4.00 -28.09 0.14
CA LEU A 81 3.53 -27.63 1.44
C LEU A 81 2.52 -28.64 2.04
N LYS A 82 1.50 -29.02 1.27
CA LYS A 82 0.41 -29.92 1.73
C LYS A 82 0.86 -31.37 1.95
N GLU A 83 1.78 -31.89 1.12
CA GLU A 83 2.21 -33.27 1.20
C GLU A 83 3.37 -33.49 2.19
N ASN A 84 4.20 -32.49 2.45
CA ASN A 84 5.43 -32.66 3.20
C ASN A 84 5.44 -31.97 4.57
N ILE A 85 4.57 -31.02 4.84
CA ILE A 85 4.51 -30.29 6.13
C ILE A 85 3.25 -30.74 6.88
N ASN A 86 3.42 -31.37 8.05
CA ASN A 86 2.28 -31.81 8.87
C ASN A 86 1.80 -30.64 9.75
N TYR A 87 0.70 -29.99 9.31
CA TYR A 87 0.09 -28.86 9.98
C TYR A 87 -0.22 -29.09 11.48
N ASP A 88 -0.77 -30.27 11.82
CA ASP A 88 -1.20 -30.60 13.18
C ASP A 88 -0.03 -30.79 14.18
N ARG A 89 1.21 -30.85 13.68
CA ARG A 89 2.43 -30.96 14.50
C ARG A 89 3.18 -29.65 14.65
N LEU A 90 2.66 -28.57 14.08
CA LEU A 90 3.22 -27.21 14.18
C LEU A 90 2.70 -26.50 15.43
N ASP A 91 3.48 -25.55 15.96
CA ASP A 91 2.98 -24.59 16.92
C ASP A 91 2.09 -23.52 16.26
N ASN A 92 1.34 -22.76 17.06
CA ASN A 92 0.36 -21.78 16.56
C ASN A 92 0.99 -20.74 15.62
N ALA A 93 2.20 -20.27 15.91
CA ALA A 93 2.89 -19.27 15.09
C ALA A 93 3.30 -19.82 13.72
N THR A 94 3.74 -21.08 13.69
CA THR A 94 4.11 -21.79 12.45
C THR A 94 2.87 -22.23 11.68
N GLN A 95 1.78 -22.63 12.35
CA GLN A 95 0.48 -22.88 11.73
C GLN A 95 -0.06 -21.63 11.02
N LEU A 96 0.02 -20.48 11.65
CA LEU A 96 -0.34 -19.21 11.02
C LEU A 96 0.53 -18.94 9.79
N SER A 97 1.84 -19.15 9.87
CA SER A 97 2.75 -19.00 8.73
C SER A 97 2.45 -19.97 7.59
N TYR A 98 2.08 -21.21 7.91
CA TYR A 98 1.62 -22.20 6.94
C TYR A 98 0.37 -21.73 6.18
N ARG A 99 -0.66 -21.29 6.89
CA ARG A 99 -1.91 -20.77 6.29
C ARG A 99 -1.65 -19.54 5.38
N LEU A 100 -0.78 -18.63 5.82
CA LEU A 100 -0.44 -17.44 5.03
C LEU A 100 0.34 -17.83 3.76
N MET A 101 1.23 -18.81 3.83
CA MET A 101 1.95 -19.34 2.67
C MET A 101 1.00 -20.06 1.70
N GLU A 102 0.09 -20.86 2.21
CA GLU A 102 -0.96 -21.54 1.44
C GLU A 102 -1.79 -20.52 0.65
N LYS A 103 -2.37 -19.51 1.32
CA LYS A 103 -3.14 -18.44 0.68
C LYS A 103 -2.34 -17.65 -0.35
N ARG A 104 -1.05 -17.42 -0.10
CA ARG A 104 -0.16 -16.79 -1.08
C ARG A 104 -0.06 -17.62 -2.36
N PHE A 105 0.14 -18.91 -2.25
CA PHE A 105 0.20 -19.80 -3.42
C PHE A 105 -1.14 -19.87 -4.14
N GLU A 106 -2.24 -20.03 -3.41
CA GLU A 106 -3.59 -20.03 -3.98
C GLU A 106 -3.85 -18.74 -4.78
N ARG A 107 -3.53 -17.59 -4.22
CA ARG A 107 -3.67 -16.29 -4.90
C ARG A 107 -2.83 -16.19 -6.18
N LEU A 108 -1.60 -16.71 -6.17
CA LEU A 108 -0.75 -16.79 -7.37
C LEU A 108 -1.35 -17.69 -8.45
N ILE A 109 -1.93 -18.84 -8.06
CA ILE A 109 -2.59 -19.76 -8.99
C ILE A 109 -3.84 -19.11 -9.59
N GLU A 110 -4.68 -18.48 -8.77
CA GLU A 110 -5.88 -17.76 -9.20
C GLU A 110 -5.58 -16.59 -10.13
N SER A 111 -4.38 -16.01 -10.06
CA SER A 111 -3.98 -14.89 -10.93
C SER A 111 -3.80 -15.28 -12.40
N ASN A 112 -3.58 -16.56 -12.69
CA ASN A 112 -3.16 -17.03 -14.01
C ASN A 112 -4.12 -16.65 -15.17
N PRO A 113 -5.46 -16.70 -15.03
CA PRO A 113 -6.38 -16.26 -16.07
C PRO A 113 -6.33 -14.73 -16.34
N PHE A 114 -5.82 -13.95 -15.38
CA PHE A 114 -5.92 -12.49 -15.35
C PHE A 114 -4.59 -11.75 -15.54
N VAL A 115 -3.51 -12.45 -15.89
CA VAL A 115 -2.16 -11.86 -16.01
C VAL A 115 -2.06 -10.72 -17.05
N LEU A 116 -3.03 -10.61 -17.96
CA LEU A 116 -3.09 -9.60 -19.01
C LEU A 116 -4.20 -8.55 -18.82
N ASN A 117 -5.01 -8.63 -17.77
CA ASN A 117 -6.14 -7.70 -17.58
C ASN A 117 -5.74 -6.35 -16.96
N ASN A 118 -4.55 -6.23 -16.36
CA ASN A 118 -4.10 -4.98 -15.75
C ASN A 118 -3.50 -4.00 -16.76
N TYR A 119 -3.67 -2.70 -16.52
CA TYR A 119 -2.94 -1.64 -17.24
C TYR A 119 -1.51 -1.54 -16.70
N ILE A 120 -0.52 -1.60 -17.58
CA ILE A 120 0.91 -1.58 -17.19
C ILE A 120 1.56 -0.20 -17.31
N VAL A 121 0.93 0.71 -18.05
CA VAL A 121 1.27 2.13 -18.14
C VAL A 121 0.04 2.94 -17.79
N THR A 122 0.14 3.73 -16.73
CA THR A 122 -0.95 4.62 -16.28
C THR A 122 -0.38 5.96 -15.82
N HIS A 123 -1.24 6.97 -15.72
CA HIS A 123 -0.88 8.26 -15.13
C HIS A 123 -0.51 8.15 -13.63
N ARG A 124 -0.91 7.06 -12.97
CA ARG A 124 -0.59 6.77 -11.55
C ARG A 124 0.75 6.07 -11.37
N GLY A 125 1.31 5.56 -12.44
CA GLY A 125 2.59 4.88 -12.41
C GLY A 125 2.66 3.67 -13.35
N GLY A 126 3.76 2.98 -13.24
CA GLY A 126 4.14 1.83 -14.01
C GLY A 126 5.66 1.75 -14.10
N LYS A 127 6.19 0.77 -14.82
CA LYS A 127 7.64 0.63 -14.94
C LYS A 127 8.30 1.87 -15.58
N HIS A 128 7.62 2.50 -16.56
CA HIS A 128 8.08 3.72 -17.23
C HIS A 128 8.43 4.86 -16.25
N SER A 129 7.64 5.05 -15.18
CA SER A 129 7.82 6.13 -14.22
C SER A 129 8.67 5.72 -13.01
N SER A 130 8.77 4.42 -12.71
CA SER A 130 9.47 3.92 -11.53
C SER A 130 10.99 3.81 -11.72
N ILE A 131 11.51 3.82 -12.94
CA ILE A 131 12.94 3.71 -13.25
C ILE A 131 13.77 4.81 -12.56
N PRO A 132 13.48 6.12 -12.74
CA PRO A 132 14.25 7.17 -12.08
C PRO A 132 14.16 7.07 -10.54
N SER A 133 12.95 6.91 -10.00
CA SER A 133 12.77 6.84 -8.55
C SER A 133 13.47 5.63 -7.92
N PHE A 134 13.55 4.51 -8.62
CA PHE A 134 14.30 3.35 -8.16
C PHE A 134 15.81 3.63 -8.10
N LEU A 135 16.37 4.22 -9.15
CA LEU A 135 17.78 4.59 -9.19
C LEU A 135 18.14 5.58 -8.07
N ILE A 136 17.33 6.61 -7.90
CA ILE A 136 17.55 7.67 -6.91
C ILE A 136 17.47 7.12 -5.47
N ASN A 137 16.45 6.33 -5.17
CA ASN A 137 16.16 5.95 -3.79
C ASN A 137 16.81 4.65 -3.32
N TYR A 138 17.20 3.76 -4.22
CA TYR A 138 17.67 2.42 -3.85
C TYR A 138 19.03 2.04 -4.40
N HIS A 139 19.47 2.58 -5.56
CA HIS A 139 20.80 2.27 -6.10
C HIS A 139 21.84 3.19 -5.46
N ASN A 140 22.38 2.80 -4.30
CA ASN A 140 23.46 3.52 -3.63
C ASN A 140 24.77 3.32 -4.41
N ILE A 141 25.67 4.32 -4.35
CA ILE A 141 27.02 4.25 -4.89
C ILE A 141 27.97 4.47 -3.71
N ASP A 142 28.45 3.38 -3.12
CA ASP A 142 29.36 3.37 -1.98
C ASP A 142 30.81 3.11 -2.42
N GLU A 143 31.00 2.51 -3.58
CA GLU A 143 32.30 2.19 -4.18
C GLU A 143 32.26 2.32 -5.72
N GLU A 144 33.44 2.25 -6.40
CA GLU A 144 33.55 2.44 -7.84
C GLU A 144 32.75 1.40 -8.65
N GLU A 145 32.65 0.15 -8.17
CA GLU A 145 31.89 -0.90 -8.85
C GLU A 145 30.40 -0.60 -8.88
N ASP A 146 29.85 0.00 -7.83
CA ASP A 146 28.45 0.43 -7.80
C ASP A 146 28.15 1.49 -8.87
N ALA A 147 29.11 2.40 -9.12
CA ALA A 147 28.97 3.39 -10.20
C ALA A 147 28.95 2.72 -11.59
N LYS A 148 29.77 1.69 -11.79
CA LYS A 148 29.74 0.90 -13.04
C LYS A 148 28.42 0.15 -13.19
N ASP A 149 27.92 -0.44 -12.12
CA ASP A 149 26.64 -1.16 -12.14
C ASP A 149 25.46 -0.21 -12.34
N TYR A 150 25.51 1.01 -11.82
CA TYR A 150 24.51 2.05 -12.11
C TYR A 150 24.46 2.35 -13.61
N LEU A 151 25.62 2.54 -14.26
CA LEU A 151 25.70 2.79 -15.70
C LEU A 151 25.25 1.58 -16.54
N LYS A 152 25.59 0.36 -16.13
CA LYS A 152 25.07 -0.86 -16.76
C LYS A 152 23.56 -0.94 -16.64
N ARG A 153 23.01 -0.65 -15.44
CA ARG A 153 21.56 -0.63 -15.19
C ARG A 153 20.86 0.39 -16.07
N LEU A 154 21.46 1.58 -16.29
CA LEU A 154 20.93 2.56 -17.25
C LEU A 154 20.89 2.00 -18.68
N ARG A 155 21.94 1.32 -19.16
CA ARG A 155 21.93 0.68 -20.48
C ARG A 155 20.84 -0.39 -20.61
N ASN A 156 20.56 -1.09 -19.53
CA ASN A 156 19.53 -2.13 -19.46
C ASN A 156 18.08 -1.59 -19.37
N VAL A 157 17.87 -0.27 -19.48
CA VAL A 157 16.52 0.32 -19.61
C VAL A 157 15.90 0.05 -20.98
N GLU A 158 16.69 0.04 -22.05
CA GLU A 158 16.18 -0.20 -23.40
C GLU A 158 15.42 -1.53 -23.53
N PRO A 159 15.96 -2.69 -23.12
CA PRO A 159 15.22 -3.95 -23.15
C PRO A 159 13.92 -3.92 -22.34
N ILE A 160 13.88 -3.20 -21.22
CA ILE A 160 12.67 -3.05 -20.39
C ILE A 160 11.58 -2.27 -21.12
N ILE A 161 11.96 -1.16 -21.77
CA ILE A 161 11.00 -0.37 -22.57
C ILE A 161 10.50 -1.18 -23.76
N ASP A 162 11.37 -1.92 -24.44
CA ASP A 162 10.98 -2.81 -25.56
C ASP A 162 10.02 -3.90 -25.11
N GLN A 163 10.29 -4.52 -23.95
CA GLN A 163 9.38 -5.51 -23.36
C GLN A 163 8.03 -4.88 -23.01
N MET A 164 8.04 -3.67 -22.45
CA MET A 164 6.81 -2.95 -22.08
C MET A 164 5.96 -2.64 -23.32
N ILE A 165 6.55 -2.22 -24.42
CA ILE A 165 5.82 -1.96 -25.68
C ILE A 165 5.18 -3.26 -26.20
N LYS A 166 5.90 -4.37 -26.20
CA LYS A 166 5.35 -5.69 -26.58
C LYS A 166 4.18 -6.12 -25.69
N GLU A 167 4.29 -5.86 -24.39
CA GLU A 167 3.24 -6.12 -23.43
C GLU A 167 1.99 -5.25 -23.67
N LEU A 168 2.16 -3.98 -24.07
CA LEU A 168 1.06 -3.09 -24.46
C LEU A 168 0.39 -3.55 -25.76
N GLU A 169 1.17 -3.94 -26.77
CA GLU A 169 0.66 -4.50 -28.05
C GLU A 169 -0.18 -5.77 -27.82
N LEU A 170 0.33 -6.67 -26.96
CA LEU A 170 -0.38 -7.91 -26.63
C LEU A 170 -1.72 -7.62 -25.94
N ARG A 171 -1.75 -6.71 -24.96
CA ARG A 171 -2.97 -6.30 -24.28
C ARG A 171 -3.96 -5.60 -25.21
N GLU A 172 -3.48 -4.75 -26.10
CA GLU A 172 -4.29 -4.11 -27.12
C GLU A 172 -4.99 -5.14 -28.01
N GLY A 173 -4.29 -6.19 -28.41
CA GLY A 173 -4.86 -7.32 -29.14
C GLY A 173 -5.97 -8.08 -28.40
N LEU A 174 -6.03 -7.94 -27.06
CA LEU A 174 -7.06 -8.50 -26.18
C LEU A 174 -8.09 -7.46 -25.73
N ASN A 175 -8.11 -6.27 -26.33
CA ASN A 175 -8.96 -5.14 -25.95
C ASN A 175 -8.74 -4.64 -24.50
N VAL A 176 -7.51 -4.79 -23.99
CA VAL A 176 -7.08 -4.23 -22.70
C VAL A 176 -6.26 -2.98 -22.98
N ILE A 177 -6.93 -1.88 -23.26
CA ILE A 177 -6.36 -0.56 -23.55
C ILE A 177 -6.79 0.40 -22.45
N ALA A 178 -5.86 1.19 -21.91
CA ALA A 178 -6.18 2.21 -20.93
C ALA A 178 -7.12 3.28 -21.54
N PRO A 179 -8.03 3.88 -20.75
CA PRO A 179 -8.87 4.98 -21.22
C PRO A 179 -8.06 6.20 -21.68
N GLN A 180 -8.65 7.00 -22.57
CA GLN A 180 -7.96 8.10 -23.27
C GLN A 180 -7.28 9.09 -22.31
N PHE A 181 -7.92 9.44 -21.19
CA PHE A 181 -7.37 10.41 -20.23
C PHE A 181 -6.01 10.01 -19.60
N VAL A 182 -5.65 8.72 -19.68
CA VAL A 182 -4.39 8.20 -19.11
C VAL A 182 -3.18 8.68 -19.91
N TYR A 183 -3.32 8.75 -21.24
CA TYR A 183 -2.17 8.94 -22.15
C TYR A 183 -1.49 10.30 -22.02
N PRO A 184 -2.18 11.46 -22.00
CA PRO A 184 -1.52 12.75 -21.91
C PRO A 184 -0.62 12.86 -20.68
N GLN A 185 -1.06 12.33 -19.55
CA GLN A 185 -0.29 12.38 -18.30
C GLN A 185 0.87 11.36 -18.31
N ALA A 186 0.66 10.13 -18.80
CA ALA A 186 1.70 9.13 -18.92
C ALA A 186 2.81 9.55 -19.89
N ILE A 187 2.43 10.14 -21.04
CA ILE A 187 3.36 10.72 -22.01
C ILE A 187 4.15 11.86 -21.36
N LYS A 188 3.47 12.76 -20.65
CA LYS A 188 4.14 13.88 -19.97
C LYS A 188 5.17 13.42 -18.93
N VAL A 189 4.89 12.34 -18.20
CA VAL A 189 5.87 11.71 -17.30
C VAL A 189 7.09 11.23 -18.09
N CYS A 190 6.90 10.56 -19.23
CA CYS A 190 8.01 10.10 -20.09
C CYS A 190 8.82 11.28 -20.65
N GLU A 191 8.17 12.35 -21.11
CA GLU A 191 8.84 13.58 -21.58
C GLU A 191 9.70 14.21 -20.48
N ASN A 192 9.17 14.30 -19.27
CA ASN A 192 9.91 14.86 -18.13
C ASN A 192 11.16 14.03 -17.77
N ILE A 193 11.13 12.72 -17.98
CA ILE A 193 12.29 11.84 -17.73
C ILE A 193 13.44 12.12 -18.71
N ILE A 194 13.15 12.56 -19.93
CA ILE A 194 14.13 12.88 -20.96
C ILE A 194 14.28 14.40 -21.17
N SER A 195 14.04 15.22 -20.15
CA SER A 195 14.20 16.67 -20.16
C SER A 195 15.39 17.12 -19.32
N GLY A 196 15.83 18.37 -19.53
CA GLY A 196 16.97 18.96 -18.84
C GLY A 196 18.34 18.48 -19.38
N TYR A 197 19.45 18.99 -18.77
CA TYR A 197 20.81 18.56 -19.17
C TYR A 197 21.04 17.09 -18.77
N PRO A 198 21.58 16.20 -19.60
CA PRO A 198 22.25 16.46 -20.90
C PRO A 198 21.35 16.33 -22.14
N PHE A 199 20.04 16.10 -22.00
CA PHE A 199 19.13 15.98 -23.16
C PHE A 199 18.94 17.32 -23.88
N GLU A 200 18.98 18.41 -23.13
CA GLU A 200 18.79 19.79 -23.58
C GLU A 200 19.95 20.68 -23.15
N ASN A 201 20.24 21.73 -23.93
CA ASN A 201 21.23 22.73 -23.55
C ASN A 201 20.64 23.74 -22.56
N THR A 202 20.42 23.30 -21.34
CA THR A 202 19.84 24.09 -20.24
C THR A 202 20.68 23.98 -18.97
N LYS A 203 20.42 24.87 -18.00
CA LYS A 203 21.06 24.81 -16.66
C LYS A 203 20.39 23.83 -15.73
N GLU A 204 19.13 23.50 -15.98
CA GLU A 204 18.39 22.52 -15.20
C GLU A 204 18.91 21.13 -15.50
N GLN A 205 19.39 20.44 -14.48
CA GLN A 205 19.91 19.07 -14.64
C GLN A 205 18.76 18.06 -14.64
N ASN A 206 18.93 17.03 -15.45
CA ASN A 206 18.06 15.86 -15.39
C ASN A 206 18.21 15.16 -14.03
N VAL A 207 17.12 14.69 -13.44
CA VAL A 207 17.10 14.10 -12.10
C VAL A 207 17.99 12.86 -11.97
N ILE A 208 18.12 12.03 -13.03
CA ILE A 208 19.00 10.85 -13.05
C ILE A 208 20.46 11.28 -13.10
N TYR A 209 20.78 12.27 -13.93
CA TYR A 209 22.15 12.79 -14.05
C TYR A 209 22.60 13.46 -12.75
N GLU A 210 21.74 14.28 -12.16
CA GLU A 210 22.00 14.95 -10.88
C GLU A 210 22.27 13.94 -9.76
N ASP A 211 21.41 12.92 -9.64
CA ASP A 211 21.56 11.85 -8.64
C ASP A 211 22.88 11.09 -8.82
N PHE A 212 23.17 10.64 -10.05
CA PHE A 212 24.42 9.95 -10.35
C PHE A 212 25.64 10.81 -10.04
N SER A 213 25.64 12.08 -10.48
CA SER A 213 26.72 13.03 -10.23
C SER A 213 26.95 13.25 -8.73
N LYS A 214 25.87 13.45 -7.97
CA LYS A 214 25.93 13.63 -6.51
C LYS A 214 26.52 12.42 -5.81
N LYS A 215 26.04 11.23 -6.12
CA LYS A 215 26.53 9.96 -5.54
C LYS A 215 28.00 9.69 -5.90
N LEU A 216 28.37 9.88 -7.19
CA LEU A 216 29.73 9.70 -7.66
C LEU A 216 30.71 10.68 -6.98
N ASN A 217 30.29 11.94 -6.79
CA ASN A 217 31.12 12.95 -6.13
C ASN A 217 31.36 12.64 -4.65
N GLY A 218 30.51 11.84 -4.03
CA GLY A 218 30.70 11.33 -2.66
C GLY A 218 31.85 10.31 -2.53
N LEU A 219 32.32 9.72 -3.64
CA LEU A 219 33.43 8.76 -3.61
C LEU A 219 34.79 9.45 -3.60
N GLU A 220 35.79 8.80 -2.97
CA GLU A 220 37.20 9.20 -3.01
C GLU A 220 37.89 8.72 -4.30
N LEU A 221 37.43 9.25 -5.45
CA LEU A 221 38.02 8.97 -6.77
C LEU A 221 38.70 10.23 -7.31
N SER A 222 39.72 10.03 -8.19
CA SER A 222 40.37 11.15 -8.85
C SER A 222 39.43 11.85 -9.86
N ASP A 223 39.62 13.17 -10.06
CA ASP A 223 38.82 13.95 -10.99
C ASP A 223 38.76 13.38 -12.42
N PRO A 224 39.85 12.86 -13.00
CA PRO A 224 39.77 12.23 -14.32
C PRO A 224 38.87 11.00 -14.39
N ILE A 225 38.80 10.21 -13.30
CA ILE A 225 37.92 9.04 -13.21
C ILE A 225 36.48 9.49 -13.10
N LYS A 226 36.19 10.45 -12.22
CA LYS A 226 34.83 11.04 -12.07
C LYS A 226 34.35 11.63 -13.41
N THR A 227 35.18 12.44 -14.08
CA THR A 227 34.84 13.03 -15.37
C THR A 227 34.54 11.97 -16.43
N ARG A 228 35.29 10.87 -16.46
CA ARG A 228 35.02 9.76 -17.38
C ARG A 228 33.61 9.14 -17.11
N TYR A 229 33.25 8.87 -15.85
CA TYR A 229 31.95 8.28 -15.53
C TYR A 229 30.79 9.26 -15.81
N LEU A 230 30.98 10.56 -15.56
CA LEU A 230 29.98 11.58 -15.88
C LEU A 230 29.76 11.67 -17.42
N SER A 231 30.84 11.69 -18.20
CA SER A 231 30.72 11.69 -19.66
C SER A 231 30.09 10.41 -20.20
N GLU A 232 30.32 9.25 -19.56
CA GLU A 232 29.67 7.99 -19.89
C GLU A 232 28.18 8.01 -19.55
N ALA A 233 27.80 8.58 -18.42
CA ALA A 233 26.40 8.79 -18.04
C ALA A 233 25.67 9.71 -19.03
N GLU A 234 26.27 10.83 -19.41
CA GLU A 234 25.74 11.74 -20.44
C GLU A 234 25.48 11.01 -21.76
N ALA A 235 26.47 10.23 -22.22
CA ALA A 235 26.34 9.48 -23.46
C ALA A 235 25.19 8.45 -23.41
N ILE A 236 25.04 7.72 -22.27
CA ILE A 236 23.96 6.74 -22.09
C ILE A 236 22.60 7.44 -22.07
N LEU A 237 22.49 8.54 -21.32
CA LEU A 237 21.24 9.29 -21.23
C LEU A 237 20.79 9.79 -22.60
N VAL A 238 21.68 10.47 -23.35
CA VAL A 238 21.36 11.06 -24.66
C VAL A 238 21.10 10.01 -25.75
N THR A 239 21.79 8.87 -25.71
CA THR A 239 21.68 7.86 -26.79
C THR A 239 20.68 6.75 -26.47
N ILE A 240 20.71 6.19 -25.26
CA ILE A 240 19.91 5.01 -24.91
C ILE A 240 18.59 5.43 -24.23
N ILE A 241 18.67 6.23 -23.16
CA ILE A 241 17.47 6.62 -22.41
C ILE A 241 16.55 7.47 -23.28
N SER A 242 17.11 8.47 -23.99
CA SER A 242 16.34 9.34 -24.88
C SER A 242 15.61 8.53 -25.95
N SER A 243 16.33 7.66 -26.70
CA SER A 243 15.73 6.87 -27.77
C SER A 243 14.69 5.86 -27.26
N SER A 244 14.94 5.22 -26.11
CA SER A 244 14.01 4.26 -25.52
C SER A 244 12.70 4.93 -25.08
N TYR A 245 12.79 6.05 -24.36
CA TYR A 245 11.60 6.77 -23.95
C TYR A 245 10.88 7.44 -25.12
N GLN A 246 11.60 7.95 -26.13
CA GLN A 246 10.97 8.49 -27.34
C GLN A 246 10.15 7.40 -28.06
N LYS A 247 10.69 6.19 -28.18
CA LYS A 247 9.97 5.04 -28.76
C LYS A 247 8.69 4.72 -27.98
N LEU A 248 8.74 4.77 -26.65
CA LEU A 248 7.54 4.58 -25.83
C LEU A 248 6.54 5.72 -26.00
N ILE A 249 6.99 6.97 -26.01
CA ILE A 249 6.17 8.16 -26.25
C ILE A 249 5.44 8.04 -27.58
N ASP A 250 6.16 7.73 -28.66
CA ASP A 250 5.59 7.57 -30.01
C ASP A 250 4.54 6.46 -30.02
N PHE A 251 4.80 5.33 -29.37
CA PHE A 251 3.85 4.24 -29.22
C PHE A 251 2.60 4.68 -28.46
N LEU A 252 2.75 5.38 -27.33
CA LEU A 252 1.63 5.85 -26.52
C LEU A 252 0.77 6.87 -27.27
N TYR A 253 1.34 7.78 -28.06
CA TYR A 253 0.59 8.68 -28.94
C TYR A 253 -0.26 7.94 -29.98
N GLU A 254 0.29 6.86 -30.55
CA GLU A 254 -0.47 6.06 -31.51
C GLU A 254 -1.56 5.21 -30.83
N GLN A 255 -1.28 4.70 -29.62
CA GLN A 255 -2.26 3.92 -28.86
C GLN A 255 -3.41 4.81 -28.33
N GLU A 256 -3.14 6.06 -27.93
CA GLU A 256 -4.14 7.04 -27.53
C GLU A 256 -5.24 7.22 -28.60
N LYS A 257 -4.85 7.29 -29.89
CA LYS A 257 -5.80 7.43 -31.00
C LYS A 257 -6.76 6.25 -31.16
N ARG A 258 -6.41 5.10 -30.61
CA ARG A 258 -7.19 3.87 -30.64
C ARG A 258 -7.91 3.59 -29.32
N SER A 259 -7.60 4.37 -28.28
CA SER A 259 -8.24 4.25 -26.98
C SER A 259 -9.69 4.77 -27.00
N THR A 260 -10.46 4.41 -25.99
CA THR A 260 -11.86 4.78 -25.84
C THR A 260 -12.11 5.33 -24.45
N ASP A 261 -13.28 5.95 -24.24
CA ASP A 261 -13.74 6.42 -22.92
C ASP A 261 -14.49 5.32 -22.14
N ASN A 262 -14.14 4.07 -22.35
CA ASN A 262 -14.66 2.97 -21.56
C ASN A 262 -13.88 2.85 -20.26
N PHE A 263 -14.52 3.14 -19.13
CA PHE A 263 -13.83 3.32 -17.86
C PHE A 263 -13.80 2.07 -16.96
N GLY A 264 -14.73 1.14 -17.13
CA GLY A 264 -14.82 -0.05 -16.28
C GLY A 264 -14.16 -1.29 -16.90
N VAL A 265 -13.65 -2.19 -16.06
CA VAL A 265 -13.06 -3.47 -16.51
C VAL A 265 -14.07 -4.42 -17.12
N TRP A 266 -15.37 -4.16 -16.97
CA TRP A 266 -16.46 -4.90 -17.65
C TRP A 266 -16.35 -4.86 -19.19
N THR A 267 -15.58 -3.95 -19.76
CA THR A 267 -15.27 -3.90 -21.20
C THR A 267 -14.27 -4.96 -21.65
N GLN A 268 -13.51 -5.52 -20.73
CA GLN A 268 -12.49 -6.53 -20.99
C GLN A 268 -13.10 -7.93 -21.07
N GLN A 269 -12.44 -8.83 -21.77
CA GLN A 269 -12.78 -10.24 -21.72
C GLN A 269 -12.64 -10.75 -20.27
N ASN A 270 -13.64 -11.46 -19.75
CA ASN A 270 -13.73 -11.91 -18.36
C ASN A 270 -13.60 -10.76 -17.34
N GLY A 271 -14.10 -9.57 -17.70
CA GLY A 271 -13.95 -8.37 -16.87
C GLY A 271 -14.65 -8.47 -15.51
N ALA A 272 -15.83 -9.10 -15.46
CA ALA A 272 -16.56 -9.32 -14.21
C ALA A 272 -15.79 -10.27 -13.26
N GLU A 273 -15.28 -11.39 -13.78
CA GLU A 273 -14.46 -12.35 -13.02
C GLU A 273 -13.14 -11.71 -12.61
N TYR A 274 -12.53 -10.89 -13.47
CA TYR A 274 -11.34 -10.12 -13.12
C TYR A 274 -11.61 -9.14 -11.99
N TYR A 275 -12.74 -8.43 -12.03
CA TYR A 275 -13.11 -7.50 -10.95
C TYR A 275 -13.32 -8.24 -9.62
N GLN A 276 -14.07 -9.35 -9.64
CA GLN A 276 -14.24 -10.18 -8.44
C GLN A 276 -12.89 -10.72 -7.91
N TYR A 277 -12.00 -11.17 -8.81
CA TYR A 277 -10.63 -11.54 -8.43
C TYR A 277 -9.88 -10.39 -7.74
N GLN A 278 -10.00 -9.16 -8.25
CA GLN A 278 -9.39 -7.98 -7.62
C GLN A 278 -9.99 -7.70 -6.24
N LEU A 279 -11.31 -7.70 -6.12
CA LEU A 279 -12.01 -7.52 -4.85
C LEU A 279 -11.57 -8.57 -3.82
N ASN A 280 -11.53 -9.85 -4.19
CA ASN A 280 -11.04 -10.93 -3.32
C ASN A 280 -9.61 -10.69 -2.83
N GLY A 281 -8.76 -10.12 -3.66
CA GLY A 281 -7.38 -9.79 -3.28
C GLY A 281 -7.26 -8.57 -2.37
N TYR A 282 -8.15 -7.59 -2.55
CA TYR A 282 -8.11 -6.33 -1.82
C TYR A 282 -9.01 -6.28 -0.59
N THR A 283 -9.97 -7.20 -0.44
CA THR A 283 -10.78 -7.35 0.79
C THR A 283 -10.39 -8.59 1.59
N THR A 284 -10.01 -9.66 0.91
CA THR A 284 -9.69 -10.99 1.47
C THR A 284 -10.87 -11.68 2.18
N LEU A 285 -12.11 -11.26 1.89
CA LEU A 285 -13.34 -11.74 2.55
C LEU A 285 -14.34 -12.37 1.58
N GLY A 286 -14.06 -12.40 0.28
CA GLY A 286 -14.98 -12.97 -0.72
C GLY A 286 -16.26 -12.16 -0.93
N LEU A 287 -16.26 -10.88 -0.58
CA LEU A 287 -17.41 -10.00 -0.74
C LEU A 287 -17.74 -9.76 -2.22
N THR A 288 -19.02 -9.68 -2.54
CA THR A 288 -19.49 -9.31 -3.87
C THR A 288 -19.42 -7.79 -4.09
N PRO A 289 -19.40 -7.31 -5.35
CA PRO A 289 -19.49 -5.88 -5.64
C PRO A 289 -20.73 -5.22 -5.04
N GLU A 290 -21.87 -5.92 -5.03
CA GLU A 290 -23.14 -5.44 -4.48
C GLU A 290 -23.04 -5.22 -2.97
N GLU A 291 -22.52 -6.19 -2.22
CA GLU A 291 -22.31 -6.08 -0.77
C GLU A 291 -21.39 -4.92 -0.41
N ILE A 292 -20.31 -4.73 -1.17
CA ILE A 292 -19.38 -3.60 -0.97
C ILE A 292 -20.07 -2.26 -1.27
N HIS A 293 -20.87 -2.19 -2.34
CA HIS A 293 -21.59 -0.99 -2.71
C HIS A 293 -22.60 -0.57 -1.63
N GLU A 294 -23.45 -1.49 -1.19
CA GLU A 294 -24.46 -1.25 -0.14
C GLU A 294 -23.80 -0.86 1.18
N THR A 295 -22.69 -1.52 1.54
CA THR A 295 -21.88 -1.11 2.71
C THR A 295 -21.40 0.33 2.55
N GLY A 296 -20.95 0.70 1.36
CA GLY A 296 -20.50 2.07 1.07
C GLY A 296 -21.60 3.10 1.24
N LEU A 297 -22.80 2.84 0.68
CA LEU A 297 -23.95 3.73 0.81
C LEU A 297 -24.39 3.92 2.27
N SER A 298 -24.46 2.82 3.04
CA SER A 298 -24.81 2.85 4.45
C SER A 298 -23.80 3.65 5.28
N GLU A 299 -22.50 3.48 5.01
CA GLU A 299 -21.44 4.20 5.74
C GLU A 299 -21.40 5.69 5.38
N VAL A 300 -21.63 6.05 4.12
CA VAL A 300 -21.76 7.47 3.72
C VAL A 300 -22.89 8.14 4.47
N GLU A 301 -24.07 7.51 4.55
CA GLU A 301 -25.22 8.05 5.30
C GLU A 301 -24.91 8.15 6.79
N ARG A 302 -24.34 7.12 7.41
CA ARG A 302 -23.95 7.15 8.83
C ARG A 302 -23.01 8.32 9.14
N ILE A 303 -21.98 8.50 8.30
CA ILE A 303 -20.98 9.55 8.52
C ILE A 303 -21.59 10.94 8.31
N HIS A 304 -22.50 11.11 7.34
CA HIS A 304 -23.25 12.36 7.19
C HIS A 304 -24.05 12.72 8.45
N GLN A 305 -24.68 11.73 9.11
CA GLN A 305 -25.40 11.97 10.37
C GLN A 305 -24.45 12.43 11.49
N GLU A 306 -23.23 11.88 11.57
CA GLU A 306 -22.23 12.36 12.53
C GLU A 306 -21.73 13.78 12.20
N ILE A 307 -21.61 14.13 10.91
CA ILE A 307 -21.25 15.48 10.49
C ILE A 307 -22.36 16.48 10.82
N TYR A 308 -23.64 16.11 10.69
CA TYR A 308 -24.74 16.98 11.15
C TYR A 308 -24.65 17.29 12.65
N ALA A 309 -24.22 16.34 13.48
CA ALA A 309 -23.99 16.59 14.90
C ALA A 309 -22.86 17.62 15.14
N ILE A 310 -21.79 17.60 14.32
CA ILE A 310 -20.73 18.62 14.36
C ILE A 310 -21.26 19.99 13.90
N MET A 311 -22.10 20.03 12.88
CA MET A 311 -22.73 21.28 12.43
C MET A 311 -23.57 21.90 13.55
N GLU A 312 -24.32 21.08 14.31
CA GLU A 312 -25.07 21.54 15.47
C GLU A 312 -24.15 22.03 16.61
N GLU A 313 -23.07 21.28 16.93
CA GLU A 313 -22.08 21.65 17.96
C GLU A 313 -21.36 22.99 17.62
N THR A 314 -21.08 23.22 16.34
CA THR A 314 -20.43 24.45 15.85
C THR A 314 -21.39 25.59 15.56
N GLU A 315 -22.69 25.40 15.84
CA GLU A 315 -23.77 26.37 15.55
C GLU A 315 -23.77 26.84 14.08
N PHE A 316 -23.37 25.95 13.14
CA PHE A 316 -23.33 26.27 11.73
C PHE A 316 -24.73 26.26 11.11
N GLU A 317 -25.13 27.40 10.55
CA GLU A 317 -26.41 27.54 9.85
C GLU A 317 -26.23 27.31 8.35
N GLY A 318 -26.85 26.29 7.77
CA GLY A 318 -26.78 25.97 6.35
C GLY A 318 -27.02 24.49 6.05
N SER A 319 -26.93 24.14 4.79
CA SER A 319 -26.97 22.74 4.36
C SER A 319 -25.62 22.05 4.57
N LEU A 320 -25.59 20.73 4.44
CA LEU A 320 -24.35 19.95 4.45
C LEU A 320 -23.36 20.45 3.36
N GLN A 321 -23.87 20.84 2.20
CA GLN A 321 -23.06 21.38 1.11
C GLN A 321 -22.46 22.75 1.46
N ASP A 322 -23.22 23.61 2.13
CA ASP A 322 -22.72 24.89 2.63
C ASP A 322 -21.62 24.68 3.68
N PHE A 323 -21.76 23.67 4.54
CA PHE A 323 -20.74 23.30 5.51
C PHE A 323 -19.47 22.75 4.82
N PHE A 324 -19.59 21.89 3.83
CA PHE A 324 -18.46 21.41 3.06
C PHE A 324 -17.73 22.54 2.33
N GLU A 325 -18.47 23.52 1.79
CA GLU A 325 -17.86 24.69 1.17
C GLU A 325 -17.14 25.57 2.20
N PHE A 326 -17.76 25.81 3.36
CA PHE A 326 -17.14 26.54 4.48
C PHE A 326 -15.83 25.86 4.91
N MET A 327 -15.84 24.56 5.18
CA MET A 327 -14.66 23.82 5.59
C MET A 327 -13.54 23.86 4.54
N ARG A 328 -13.90 23.88 3.26
CA ARG A 328 -12.95 23.88 2.15
C ARG A 328 -12.34 25.26 1.88
N THR A 329 -13.06 26.35 2.17
CA THR A 329 -12.69 27.69 1.66
C THR A 329 -12.35 28.71 2.74
N ASP A 330 -12.79 28.51 3.99
CA ASP A 330 -12.54 29.49 5.04
C ASP A 330 -11.05 29.53 5.41
N PRO A 331 -10.42 30.73 5.36
CA PRO A 331 -8.99 30.89 5.63
C PRO A 331 -8.54 30.41 7.02
N GLN A 332 -9.45 30.35 8.01
CA GLN A 332 -9.11 29.90 9.37
C GLN A 332 -8.56 28.46 9.41
N PHE A 333 -8.87 27.65 8.39
CA PHE A 333 -8.48 26.24 8.31
C PHE A 333 -7.13 26.02 7.60
N TYR A 334 -6.39 27.08 7.30
CA TYR A 334 -5.14 26.95 6.55
C TYR A 334 -3.99 27.76 7.17
N TYR A 335 -2.83 27.13 7.24
CA TYR A 335 -1.61 27.88 7.47
C TYR A 335 -1.24 28.72 6.24
N PRO A 336 -0.53 29.85 6.41
CA PRO A 336 -0.02 30.63 5.28
C PRO A 336 0.81 29.79 4.31
N ASP A 337 0.67 30.02 3.01
CA ASP A 337 1.45 29.30 1.98
C ASP A 337 2.84 29.94 1.82
N ASN A 338 3.66 29.79 2.85
CA ASN A 338 5.04 30.23 2.92
C ASN A 338 5.84 29.29 3.85
N GLU A 339 7.13 29.50 3.99
CA GLU A 339 8.00 28.65 4.79
C GLU A 339 7.62 28.62 6.27
N GLU A 340 7.16 29.75 6.83
CA GLU A 340 6.69 29.83 8.23
C GLU A 340 5.47 28.93 8.45
N GLY A 341 4.49 28.96 7.52
CA GLY A 341 3.32 28.11 7.57
C GLY A 341 3.65 26.62 7.42
N ARG A 342 4.59 26.26 6.51
CA ARG A 342 5.08 24.88 6.36
C ARG A 342 5.73 24.37 7.66
N GLN A 343 6.58 25.18 8.28
CA GLN A 343 7.22 24.83 9.55
C GLN A 343 6.21 24.74 10.70
N ALA A 344 5.21 25.63 10.74
CA ALA A 344 4.13 25.58 11.73
C ALA A 344 3.33 24.28 11.61
N TYR A 345 3.01 23.84 10.39
CA TYR A 345 2.35 22.55 10.14
C TYR A 345 3.17 21.37 10.69
N LEU A 346 4.46 21.27 10.36
CA LEU A 346 5.33 20.19 10.84
C LEU A 346 5.48 20.18 12.37
N ASN A 347 5.57 21.36 12.99
CA ASN A 347 5.62 21.48 14.45
C ASN A 347 4.32 20.99 15.09
N GLN A 348 3.18 21.34 14.52
CA GLN A 348 1.87 20.91 15.01
C GLN A 348 1.70 19.38 14.87
N VAL A 349 2.12 18.78 13.74
CA VAL A 349 2.14 17.31 13.57
C VAL A 349 2.96 16.66 14.68
N SER A 350 4.14 17.19 14.97
CA SER A 350 4.99 16.65 16.04
C SER A 350 4.32 16.75 17.41
N THR A 351 3.64 17.86 17.70
CA THR A 351 2.88 18.08 18.94
C THR A 351 1.74 17.07 19.06
N VAL A 352 0.98 16.82 17.98
CA VAL A 352 -0.13 15.84 17.93
C VAL A 352 0.40 14.44 18.24
N VAL A 353 1.47 14.02 17.57
CA VAL A 353 2.09 12.70 17.78
C VAL A 353 2.60 12.54 19.22
N ASP A 354 3.25 13.55 19.77
CA ASP A 354 3.79 13.48 21.15
C ASP A 354 2.66 13.53 22.20
N THR A 355 1.56 14.24 21.92
CA THR A 355 0.37 14.24 22.78
C THR A 355 -0.26 12.84 22.84
N LEU A 356 -0.38 12.16 21.70
CA LEU A 356 -0.89 10.79 21.69
C LEU A 356 0.05 9.82 22.42
N LYS A 357 1.38 9.92 22.22
CA LYS A 357 2.35 9.09 22.93
C LYS A 357 2.20 9.20 24.44
N ALA A 358 1.88 10.38 24.95
CA ALA A 358 1.66 10.61 26.38
C ALA A 358 0.39 9.89 26.92
N ASN A 359 -0.56 9.57 26.06
CA ASN A 359 -1.82 8.88 26.39
C ASN A 359 -1.88 7.44 25.84
N ILE A 360 -0.78 6.92 25.32
CA ILE A 360 -0.75 5.64 24.59
C ILE A 360 -1.12 4.44 25.45
N GLY A 361 -0.84 4.51 26.76
CA GLY A 361 -1.09 3.42 27.71
C GLY A 361 -2.56 3.04 27.91
N GLU A 362 -3.49 3.90 27.50
CA GLU A 362 -4.92 3.56 27.51
C GLU A 362 -5.31 2.69 26.31
N LEU A 363 -4.53 2.76 25.23
CA LEU A 363 -4.81 2.08 23.95
C LEU A 363 -3.89 0.88 23.70
N PHE A 364 -2.63 0.91 24.15
CA PHE A 364 -1.60 -0.08 23.83
C PHE A 364 -0.69 -0.35 25.02
N HIS A 365 -0.12 -1.57 25.10
CA HIS A 365 0.88 -1.91 26.12
C HIS A 365 2.21 -1.21 25.91
N GLY A 366 2.52 -0.71 24.72
CA GLY A 366 3.78 -0.02 24.44
C GLY A 366 3.89 0.52 23.03
N LEU A 367 5.02 1.16 22.78
CA LEU A 367 5.39 1.72 21.48
C LEU A 367 6.50 0.87 20.83
N PRO A 368 6.58 0.83 19.51
CA PRO A 368 7.73 0.25 18.82
C PRO A 368 9.01 1.01 19.13
N THR A 369 10.15 0.35 19.00
CA THR A 369 11.48 0.93 19.27
C THR A 369 12.06 1.67 18.07
N ILE A 370 11.58 1.38 16.85
CA ILE A 370 12.00 2.07 15.62
C ILE A 370 11.59 3.54 15.71
N PRO A 371 12.55 4.49 15.60
CA PRO A 371 12.23 5.92 15.71
C PRO A 371 11.31 6.40 14.57
N LEU A 372 10.45 7.37 14.86
CA LEU A 372 9.63 8.09 13.89
C LEU A 372 10.22 9.49 13.63
N MET A 373 10.24 9.88 12.36
CA MET A 373 10.59 11.23 11.91
C MET A 373 9.47 11.80 11.06
N VAL A 374 9.15 13.08 11.24
CA VAL A 374 8.19 13.81 10.39
C VAL A 374 8.98 14.75 9.47
N LYS A 375 8.67 14.74 8.17
CA LYS A 375 9.34 15.57 7.17
C LYS A 375 8.35 16.09 6.12
N ALA A 376 8.69 17.25 5.52
CA ALA A 376 8.09 17.62 4.24
C ALA A 376 8.59 16.69 3.13
N VAL A 377 7.75 16.47 2.12
CA VAL A 377 8.15 15.82 0.87
C VAL A 377 9.24 16.65 0.20
N GLU A 378 10.24 16.01 -0.34
CA GLU A 378 11.37 16.70 -0.97
C GLU A 378 10.94 17.43 -2.26
N PRO A 379 11.52 18.61 -2.57
CA PRO A 379 11.09 19.46 -3.70
C PRO A 379 11.05 18.77 -5.06
N TYR A 380 11.95 17.79 -5.29
CA TYR A 380 12.03 17.11 -6.59
C TYR A 380 10.81 16.21 -6.88
N ARG A 381 10.05 15.80 -5.87
CA ARG A 381 8.90 14.89 -6.01
C ARG A 381 7.57 15.42 -5.44
N GLU A 382 7.57 16.59 -4.78
CA GLU A 382 6.38 17.13 -4.10
C GLU A 382 5.18 17.34 -5.04
N LYS A 383 5.44 17.74 -6.32
CA LYS A 383 4.39 17.95 -7.33
C LYS A 383 3.63 16.67 -7.72
N SER A 384 4.28 15.52 -7.60
CA SER A 384 3.72 14.22 -8.00
C SER A 384 3.36 13.30 -6.84
N ALA A 385 3.84 13.62 -5.64
CA ALA A 385 3.56 12.84 -4.44
C ALA A 385 2.11 13.00 -3.97
N GLY A 386 1.60 12.01 -3.22
CA GLY A 386 0.35 12.14 -2.46
C GLY A 386 0.46 13.20 -1.37
N ILE A 387 -0.67 13.56 -0.76
CA ILE A 387 -0.73 14.55 0.33
C ILE A 387 0.05 14.14 1.58
N ALA A 388 0.11 12.84 1.85
CA ALA A 388 0.88 12.24 2.94
C ALA A 388 1.19 10.79 2.62
N PHE A 389 2.28 10.25 3.19
CA PHE A 389 2.61 8.84 3.13
C PHE A 389 3.68 8.47 4.17
N TYR A 390 3.67 7.20 4.58
CA TYR A 390 4.67 6.64 5.47
C TYR A 390 5.74 5.86 4.70
N GLN A 391 6.99 6.06 5.07
CA GLN A 391 8.12 5.24 4.63
C GLN A 391 8.67 4.43 5.79
N ARG A 392 8.69 3.09 5.65
CA ARG A 392 9.16 2.18 6.71
C ARG A 392 10.62 2.42 7.08
N GLY A 393 10.91 2.27 8.37
CA GLY A 393 12.26 2.23 8.90
C GLY A 393 12.97 0.89 8.66
N LYS A 394 14.12 0.70 9.30
CA LYS A 394 14.81 -0.58 9.38
C LYS A 394 14.59 -1.23 10.74
N ALA A 395 14.49 -2.56 10.76
CA ALA A 395 14.28 -3.34 11.98
C ALA A 395 15.37 -3.15 13.04
N ASP A 396 16.60 -2.82 12.62
CA ASP A 396 17.74 -2.55 13.51
C ASP A 396 17.77 -1.11 14.05
N GLY A 397 16.77 -0.28 13.70
CA GLY A 397 16.68 1.13 14.09
C GLY A 397 17.69 2.06 13.41
N SER A 398 18.56 1.56 12.53
CA SER A 398 19.60 2.37 11.84
C SER A 398 19.01 3.41 10.88
N ARG A 399 17.76 3.23 10.46
CA ARG A 399 16.98 4.20 9.70
C ARG A 399 15.60 4.33 10.33
N PRO A 400 15.15 5.57 10.67
CA PRO A 400 13.82 5.80 11.22
C PRO A 400 12.73 5.51 10.19
N GLY A 401 11.52 5.26 10.68
CA GLY A 401 10.31 5.42 9.88
C GLY A 401 10.05 6.89 9.62
N ILE A 402 9.54 7.24 8.45
CA ILE A 402 9.32 8.64 8.08
C ILE A 402 7.88 8.85 7.66
N TYR A 403 7.20 9.76 8.35
CA TYR A 403 5.96 10.36 7.89
C TYR A 403 6.29 11.56 7.00
N TYR A 404 5.92 11.50 5.74
CA TYR A 404 6.05 12.58 4.79
C TYR A 404 4.75 13.35 4.65
N ALA A 405 4.79 14.69 4.88
CA ALA A 405 3.69 15.62 4.59
C ALA A 405 4.02 16.40 3.30
N ASN A 406 3.12 16.43 2.35
CA ASN A 406 3.31 17.18 1.12
C ASN A 406 2.85 18.63 1.30
N LEU A 407 3.81 19.51 1.53
CA LEU A 407 3.58 20.93 1.78
C LEU A 407 3.82 21.82 0.55
N TYR A 408 3.76 21.22 -0.67
CA TYR A 408 3.91 21.97 -1.91
C TYR A 408 2.89 23.09 -2.04
N THR A 409 1.63 22.80 -1.70
CA THR A 409 0.53 23.78 -1.66
C THR A 409 -0.19 23.65 -0.32
N MET A 410 -0.10 24.68 0.53
CA MET A 410 -0.74 24.64 1.85
C MET A 410 -2.28 24.55 1.79
N LYS A 411 -2.88 24.90 0.65
CA LYS A 411 -4.33 24.74 0.39
C LYS A 411 -4.78 23.28 0.32
N ASP A 412 -3.87 22.35 0.06
CA ASP A 412 -4.18 20.91 0.04
C ASP A 412 -4.07 20.30 1.46
N MET A 413 -3.57 21.06 2.43
CA MET A 413 -3.25 20.61 3.79
C MET A 413 -4.03 21.43 4.85
N PRO A 414 -5.36 21.34 4.88
CA PRO A 414 -6.14 22.07 5.88
C PRO A 414 -5.85 21.55 7.29
N ILE A 415 -5.86 22.48 8.27
CA ILE A 415 -5.53 22.21 9.67
C ILE A 415 -6.46 21.15 10.27
N TYR A 416 -7.73 21.14 9.91
CA TYR A 416 -8.68 20.14 10.42
C TYR A 416 -8.35 18.70 10.01
N LYS A 417 -7.57 18.47 8.94
CA LYS A 417 -7.09 17.14 8.53
C LYS A 417 -5.74 16.76 9.16
N LEU A 418 -5.10 17.65 9.90
CA LEU A 418 -3.75 17.42 10.41
C LEU A 418 -3.71 16.26 11.42
N GLU A 419 -4.66 16.24 12.36
CA GLU A 419 -4.68 15.20 13.40
C GLU A 419 -4.94 13.81 12.79
N ASN A 420 -5.96 13.66 11.96
CA ASN A 420 -6.27 12.35 11.39
C ASN A 420 -5.17 11.83 10.47
N LEU A 421 -4.51 12.70 9.68
CA LEU A 421 -3.36 12.30 8.86
C LEU A 421 -2.17 11.88 9.73
N ALA A 422 -1.90 12.61 10.83
CA ALA A 422 -0.85 12.24 11.76
C ALA A 422 -1.10 10.87 12.41
N TYR A 423 -2.34 10.59 12.79
CA TYR A 423 -2.72 9.30 13.37
C TYR A 423 -2.71 8.17 12.34
N HIS A 424 -3.03 8.44 11.08
CA HIS A 424 -2.97 7.47 9.99
C HIS A 424 -1.52 7.07 9.65
N GLU A 425 -0.65 8.07 9.42
CA GLU A 425 0.71 7.83 8.92
C GLU A 425 1.71 7.49 10.03
N ALA A 426 1.52 8.10 11.21
CA ALA A 426 2.44 7.95 12.33
C ALA A 426 1.95 6.93 13.37
N ILE A 427 1.53 7.42 14.53
CA ILE A 427 1.06 6.63 15.68
C ILE A 427 -0.40 7.02 15.92
N PRO A 428 -1.31 6.03 16.04
CA PRO A 428 -1.09 4.58 16.10
C PRO A 428 -1.18 3.85 14.76
N GLY A 429 -1.15 4.56 13.60
CA GLY A 429 -1.34 4.02 12.27
C GLY A 429 -0.14 3.28 11.69
N HIS A 430 0.22 3.63 10.44
CA HIS A 430 1.23 2.88 9.65
C HIS A 430 2.57 2.70 10.35
N HIS A 431 3.12 3.75 10.98
CA HIS A 431 4.41 3.62 11.67
C HIS A 431 4.34 2.55 12.75
N MET A 432 3.32 2.59 13.60
CA MET A 432 3.20 1.64 14.71
C MET A 432 3.00 0.21 14.20
N GLN A 433 2.06 0.01 13.29
CA GLN A 433 1.74 -1.32 12.73
C GLN A 433 2.95 -1.97 12.06
N ILE A 434 3.65 -1.22 11.20
CA ILE A 434 4.77 -1.76 10.42
C ILE A 434 5.99 -1.98 11.32
N SER A 435 6.26 -1.08 12.26
CA SER A 435 7.40 -1.19 13.18
C SER A 435 7.24 -2.37 14.14
N ILE A 436 6.06 -2.57 14.72
CA ILE A 436 5.78 -3.75 15.57
C ILE A 436 6.04 -5.03 14.78
N ALA A 437 5.50 -5.16 13.57
CA ALA A 437 5.71 -6.34 12.74
C ALA A 437 7.19 -6.63 12.41
N LEU A 438 8.00 -5.57 12.20
CA LEU A 438 9.44 -5.71 11.96
C LEU A 438 10.21 -6.17 13.21
N GLU A 439 9.74 -5.81 14.40
CA GLU A 439 10.38 -6.12 15.69
C GLU A 439 10.02 -7.53 16.21
N VAL A 440 8.96 -8.17 15.67
CA VAL A 440 8.58 -9.54 16.08
C VAL A 440 9.70 -10.53 15.78
N LYS A 441 10.19 -11.18 16.84
CA LYS A 441 11.26 -12.19 16.73
C LYS A 441 10.71 -13.51 16.20
N GLY A 442 11.50 -14.20 15.36
CA GLY A 442 11.15 -15.52 14.83
C GLY A 442 10.09 -15.51 13.71
N MET A 443 9.56 -14.33 13.33
CA MET A 443 8.65 -14.23 12.20
C MET A 443 9.40 -14.52 10.90
N PRO A 444 8.90 -15.44 10.02
CA PRO A 444 9.51 -15.74 8.71
C PRO A 444 9.61 -14.50 7.82
N SER A 445 10.67 -14.45 6.99
CA SER A 445 10.97 -13.28 6.14
C SER A 445 9.83 -12.92 5.19
N PHE A 446 9.12 -13.90 4.59
CA PHE A 446 8.00 -13.63 3.70
C PHE A 446 6.85 -12.86 4.37
N ARG A 447 6.65 -13.02 5.70
CA ARG A 447 5.67 -12.26 6.50
C ARG A 447 6.16 -10.86 6.83
N LYS A 448 7.45 -10.71 7.20
CA LYS A 448 8.05 -9.40 7.53
C LYS A 448 8.04 -8.43 6.35
N TYR A 449 8.27 -8.93 5.15
CA TYR A 449 8.37 -8.13 3.92
C TYR A 449 7.12 -8.22 3.04
N GLY A 450 6.17 -9.07 3.40
CA GLY A 450 4.84 -9.15 2.79
C GLY A 450 3.90 -8.08 3.33
N GLY A 451 2.71 -8.00 2.74
CA GLY A 451 1.65 -7.10 3.20
C GLY A 451 0.32 -7.35 2.51
N TYR A 452 -0.73 -6.90 3.18
CA TYR A 452 -2.11 -6.93 2.67
C TYR A 452 -2.69 -5.53 2.80
N SER A 453 -3.11 -4.94 1.68
CA SER A 453 -3.67 -3.58 1.66
C SER A 453 -4.82 -3.42 2.66
N VAL A 454 -5.75 -4.38 2.68
CA VAL A 454 -6.91 -4.36 3.58
C VAL A 454 -6.51 -4.32 5.06
N TYR A 455 -5.42 -5.01 5.41
CA TYR A 455 -4.92 -5.00 6.78
C TYR A 455 -4.22 -3.67 7.11
N SER A 456 -3.27 -3.23 6.28
CA SER A 456 -2.47 -2.04 6.58
C SER A 456 -3.30 -0.75 6.51
N GLU A 457 -4.13 -0.61 5.47
CA GLU A 457 -4.98 0.56 5.30
C GLU A 457 -6.21 0.53 6.22
N GLY A 458 -6.75 -0.67 6.46
CA GLY A 458 -7.84 -0.88 7.41
C GLY A 458 -7.41 -0.55 8.83
N TRP A 459 -6.23 -1.01 9.26
CA TRP A 459 -5.64 -0.62 10.54
C TRP A 459 -5.43 0.88 10.64
N ALA A 460 -4.80 1.50 9.64
CA ALA A 460 -4.51 2.92 9.66
C ALA A 460 -5.81 3.76 9.73
N LEU A 461 -6.86 3.37 9.02
CA LEU A 461 -8.15 4.06 9.09
C LEU A 461 -8.87 3.79 10.42
N TYR A 462 -8.81 2.56 10.96
CA TYR A 462 -9.32 2.25 12.30
C TYR A 462 -8.59 3.07 13.36
N SER A 463 -7.28 3.19 13.25
CA SER A 463 -6.44 3.93 14.20
C SER A 463 -6.73 5.43 14.26
N GLU A 464 -7.33 6.02 13.21
CA GLU A 464 -7.79 7.40 13.23
C GLU A 464 -8.94 7.63 14.24
N THR A 465 -9.68 6.58 14.64
CA THR A 465 -10.79 6.68 15.60
C THR A 465 -10.32 6.60 17.05
N LEU A 466 -9.24 5.89 17.33
CA LEU A 466 -8.77 5.61 18.68
C LEU A 466 -8.45 6.86 19.53
N PRO A 467 -7.83 7.92 18.98
CA PRO A 467 -7.54 9.13 19.74
C PRO A 467 -8.79 9.81 20.30
N LYS A 468 -9.95 9.69 19.64
CA LYS A 468 -11.22 10.23 20.16
C LYS A 468 -11.63 9.53 21.45
N GLU A 469 -11.39 8.22 21.57
CA GLU A 469 -11.74 7.44 22.76
C GLU A 469 -10.95 7.85 24.02
N VAL A 470 -9.76 8.44 23.83
CA VAL A 470 -8.91 8.97 24.92
C VAL A 470 -8.98 10.49 25.05
N GLY A 471 -10.05 11.10 24.52
CA GLY A 471 -10.37 12.51 24.69
C GLY A 471 -9.51 13.48 23.87
N LEU A 472 -8.92 13.00 22.76
CA LEU A 472 -8.32 13.82 21.72
C LEU A 472 -9.39 14.22 20.68
N TYR A 473 -9.02 14.95 19.62
CA TYR A 473 -9.98 15.64 18.75
C TYR A 473 -10.90 16.60 19.52
N LYS A 474 -10.27 17.45 20.33
CA LYS A 474 -11.01 18.40 21.21
C LYS A 474 -11.71 19.53 20.43
N ASP A 475 -11.20 19.86 19.26
CA ASP A 475 -11.81 20.81 18.34
C ASP A 475 -12.80 20.08 17.44
N PRO A 476 -14.10 20.49 17.40
CA PRO A 476 -15.09 19.90 16.52
C PRO A 476 -14.67 19.87 15.05
N TYR A 477 -13.91 20.86 14.59
CA TYR A 477 -13.39 20.87 13.23
C TYR A 477 -12.30 19.81 13.01
N SER A 478 -11.48 19.50 14.00
CA SER A 478 -10.56 18.36 13.92
C SER A 478 -11.29 17.02 13.87
N ASP A 479 -12.40 16.86 14.63
CA ASP A 479 -13.25 15.66 14.53
C ASP A 479 -13.97 15.57 13.17
N PHE A 480 -14.40 16.71 12.61
CA PHE A 480 -14.82 16.74 11.21
C PHE A 480 -13.70 16.26 10.27
N GLY A 481 -12.45 16.61 10.52
CA GLY A 481 -11.29 16.13 9.76
C GLY A 481 -11.20 14.61 9.72
N ARG A 482 -11.39 13.95 10.88
CA ARG A 482 -11.48 12.49 11.01
C ARG A 482 -12.64 11.93 10.18
N LEU A 483 -13.84 12.47 10.37
CA LEU A 483 -15.04 12.05 9.62
C LEU A 483 -14.88 12.28 8.11
N SER A 484 -14.29 13.41 7.70
CA SER A 484 -14.00 13.70 6.29
C SER A 484 -13.04 12.67 5.67
N GLY A 485 -12.02 12.23 6.44
CA GLY A 485 -11.13 11.15 6.06
C GLY A 485 -11.84 9.82 5.88
N GLU A 486 -12.69 9.46 6.84
CA GLU A 486 -13.50 8.23 6.81
C GLU A 486 -14.54 8.26 5.67
N LEU A 487 -15.25 9.38 5.50
CA LEU A 487 -16.22 9.60 4.42
C LEU A 487 -15.61 9.42 3.04
N TRP A 488 -14.40 9.99 2.83
CA TRP A 488 -13.64 9.82 1.60
C TRP A 488 -13.39 8.35 1.27
N ARG A 489 -13.13 7.51 2.31
CA ARG A 489 -12.90 6.07 2.16
C ARG A 489 -14.21 5.30 2.01
N ALA A 490 -15.31 5.74 2.61
CA ALA A 490 -16.65 5.17 2.39
C ALA A 490 -17.13 5.41 0.94
N CYS A 491 -17.00 6.62 0.41
CA CYS A 491 -17.31 6.91 -0.99
C CYS A 491 -16.52 6.05 -1.98
N ARG A 492 -15.30 5.58 -1.62
CA ARG A 492 -14.53 4.67 -2.48
C ARG A 492 -15.26 3.35 -2.73
N LEU A 493 -15.97 2.82 -1.74
CA LEU A 493 -16.73 1.58 -1.88
C LEU A 493 -17.80 1.73 -2.95
N VAL A 494 -18.50 2.87 -2.93
CA VAL A 494 -19.60 3.17 -3.87
C VAL A 494 -19.08 3.45 -5.29
N VAL A 495 -18.03 4.27 -5.40
CA VAL A 495 -17.57 4.72 -6.74
C VAL A 495 -16.78 3.62 -7.45
N ASP A 496 -15.94 2.84 -6.75
CA ASP A 496 -15.18 1.74 -7.36
C ASP A 496 -16.13 0.69 -7.93
N THR A 497 -17.12 0.23 -7.16
CA THR A 497 -18.15 -0.70 -7.59
C THR A 497 -19.09 -0.08 -8.62
N GLY A 498 -19.40 1.22 -8.47
CA GLY A 498 -20.17 2.00 -9.45
C GLY A 498 -19.57 1.91 -10.85
N ILE A 499 -18.26 2.17 -10.96
CA ILE A 499 -17.55 2.15 -12.25
C ILE A 499 -17.42 0.73 -12.79
N HIS A 500 -16.94 -0.21 -11.97
CA HIS A 500 -16.51 -1.53 -12.47
C HIS A 500 -17.63 -2.58 -12.53
N HIS A 501 -18.70 -2.39 -11.74
CA HIS A 501 -19.84 -3.30 -11.71
C HIS A 501 -21.11 -2.65 -12.27
N TYR A 502 -21.49 -1.45 -11.76
CA TYR A 502 -22.72 -0.76 -12.20
C TYR A 502 -22.53 0.09 -13.47
N ARG A 503 -21.32 0.12 -14.05
CA ARG A 503 -21.00 0.78 -15.33
C ARG A 503 -21.17 2.29 -15.29
N TRP A 504 -20.90 2.90 -14.14
CA TRP A 504 -20.88 4.36 -14.03
C TRP A 504 -19.84 4.96 -14.96
N THR A 505 -20.17 6.11 -15.50
CA THR A 505 -19.22 6.97 -16.21
C THR A 505 -18.23 7.60 -15.23
N ARG A 506 -17.15 8.13 -15.77
CA ARG A 506 -16.17 8.91 -15.00
C ARG A 506 -16.84 10.10 -14.29
N GLU A 507 -17.74 10.80 -15.01
CA GLU A 507 -18.46 11.97 -14.53
C GLU A 507 -19.44 11.63 -13.41
N GLU A 508 -20.17 10.53 -13.51
CA GLU A 508 -21.04 10.04 -12.41
C GLU A 508 -20.25 9.76 -11.15
N GLY A 509 -19.04 9.18 -11.26
CA GLY A 509 -18.16 8.98 -10.13
C GLY A 509 -17.65 10.30 -9.52
N ILE A 510 -17.28 11.27 -10.36
CA ILE A 510 -16.86 12.61 -9.91
C ILE A 510 -18.01 13.33 -9.21
N ASP A 511 -19.20 13.30 -9.79
CA ASP A 511 -20.40 13.92 -9.22
C ASP A 511 -20.77 13.29 -7.87
N TYR A 512 -20.61 11.97 -7.71
CA TYR A 512 -20.85 11.32 -6.43
C TYR A 512 -19.93 11.86 -5.35
N TYR A 513 -18.62 11.95 -5.60
CA TYR A 513 -17.66 12.52 -4.65
C TYR A 513 -17.95 14.00 -4.34
N ARG A 514 -18.22 14.80 -5.37
CA ARG A 514 -18.49 16.24 -5.23
C ARG A 514 -19.73 16.50 -4.37
N ASN A 515 -20.75 15.67 -4.52
CA ASN A 515 -22.01 15.81 -3.79
C ASN A 515 -21.96 15.25 -2.36
N ASN A 516 -21.01 14.40 -2.05
CA ASN A 516 -20.96 13.71 -0.76
C ASN A 516 -19.75 14.07 0.11
N THR A 517 -18.79 14.88 -0.36
CA THR A 517 -17.55 15.16 0.40
C THR A 517 -17.14 16.63 0.32
N ALA A 518 -16.34 17.07 1.29
CA ALA A 518 -15.74 18.41 1.28
C ALA A 518 -14.48 18.51 0.39
N ASN A 519 -14.10 17.47 -0.35
CA ASN A 519 -12.89 17.48 -1.16
C ASN A 519 -13.05 18.38 -2.40
N PRO A 520 -12.02 19.12 -2.81
CA PRO A 520 -12.07 19.94 -4.03
C PRO A 520 -12.23 19.06 -5.28
N GLU A 521 -12.85 19.61 -6.32
CA GLU A 521 -13.16 18.88 -7.55
C GLU A 521 -11.94 18.19 -8.18
N GLY A 522 -10.77 18.86 -8.17
CA GLY A 522 -9.54 18.25 -8.69
C GLY A 522 -9.12 16.97 -7.96
N GLU A 523 -9.40 16.85 -6.66
CA GLU A 523 -9.15 15.63 -5.89
C GLU A 523 -10.19 14.55 -6.23
N CYS A 524 -11.46 14.93 -6.45
CA CYS A 524 -12.52 14.02 -6.89
C CYS A 524 -12.15 13.39 -8.25
N VAL A 525 -11.70 14.21 -9.21
CA VAL A 525 -11.22 13.77 -10.52
C VAL A 525 -10.06 12.76 -10.37
N LYS A 526 -9.01 13.11 -9.64
CA LYS A 526 -7.85 12.24 -9.41
C LYS A 526 -8.24 10.92 -8.76
N MET A 527 -9.23 10.92 -7.86
CA MET A 527 -9.67 9.72 -7.18
C MET A 527 -10.44 8.79 -8.12
N VAL A 528 -11.37 9.32 -8.91
CA VAL A 528 -12.11 8.54 -9.90
C VAL A 528 -11.17 7.95 -10.96
N GLU A 529 -10.22 8.73 -11.46
CA GLU A 529 -9.19 8.26 -12.39
C GLU A 529 -8.33 7.15 -11.79
N ARG A 530 -8.05 7.21 -10.47
CA ARG A 530 -7.39 6.11 -9.74
C ARG A 530 -8.23 4.84 -9.73
N HIS A 531 -9.54 4.92 -9.43
CA HIS A 531 -10.44 3.76 -9.46
C HIS A 531 -10.39 3.08 -10.82
N ILE A 532 -10.52 3.86 -11.88
CA ILE A 532 -10.55 3.35 -13.26
C ILE A 532 -9.31 2.53 -13.62
N VAL A 533 -8.13 2.99 -13.22
CA VAL A 533 -6.87 2.30 -13.58
C VAL A 533 -6.39 1.28 -12.54
N TRP A 534 -7.01 1.26 -11.37
CA TRP A 534 -6.62 0.38 -10.26
C TRP A 534 -7.84 -0.22 -9.57
N PRO A 535 -8.60 -1.09 -10.27
CA PRO A 535 -9.88 -1.62 -9.81
C PRO A 535 -9.75 -2.40 -8.49
N GLY A 536 -10.69 -2.17 -7.59
CA GLY A 536 -10.80 -2.84 -6.31
C GLY A 536 -9.82 -2.40 -5.22
N GLN A 537 -8.72 -1.71 -5.56
CA GLN A 537 -7.71 -1.34 -4.55
C GLN A 537 -8.27 -0.40 -3.48
N ALA A 538 -9.07 0.55 -3.90
CA ALA A 538 -9.55 1.61 -3.03
C ALA A 538 -10.57 1.14 -1.97
N VAL A 539 -11.20 -0.03 -2.14
CA VAL A 539 -12.15 -0.59 -1.17
C VAL A 539 -11.47 -1.14 0.08
N SER A 540 -10.16 -1.45 0.01
CA SER A 540 -9.38 -2.04 1.10
C SER A 540 -9.48 -1.25 2.41
N TYR A 541 -9.45 0.06 2.34
CA TYR A 541 -9.41 0.97 3.48
C TYR A 541 -10.60 0.78 4.41
N LYS A 542 -11.79 1.01 3.87
CA LYS A 542 -13.02 1.01 4.65
C LYS A 542 -13.45 -0.41 5.04
N ILE A 543 -13.31 -1.38 4.13
CA ILE A 543 -13.61 -2.78 4.45
C ILE A 543 -12.69 -3.28 5.58
N GLY A 544 -11.40 -2.98 5.51
CA GLY A 544 -10.47 -3.38 6.58
C GLY A 544 -10.78 -2.74 7.92
N MET A 545 -11.11 -1.44 7.95
CA MET A 545 -11.55 -0.75 9.16
C MET A 545 -12.79 -1.41 9.77
N LEU A 546 -13.82 -1.64 8.96
CA LEU A 546 -15.09 -2.23 9.44
C LEU A 546 -14.87 -3.62 10.01
N THR A 547 -14.06 -4.45 9.33
CA THR A 547 -13.71 -5.79 9.83
C THR A 547 -13.02 -5.72 11.20
N ILE A 548 -12.01 -4.83 11.36
CA ILE A 548 -11.32 -4.68 12.65
C ILE A 548 -12.29 -4.20 13.75
N GLN A 549 -13.23 -3.29 13.43
CA GLN A 549 -14.25 -2.81 14.37
C GLN A 549 -15.23 -3.93 14.76
N GLU A 550 -15.66 -4.77 13.81
CA GLU A 550 -16.53 -5.92 14.07
C GLU A 550 -15.83 -6.95 14.96
N LEU A 551 -14.56 -7.25 14.69
CA LEU A 551 -13.77 -8.17 15.54
C LEU A 551 -13.58 -7.62 16.95
N ARG A 552 -13.33 -6.33 17.09
CA ARG A 552 -13.26 -5.68 18.40
C ARG A 552 -14.59 -5.80 19.14
N LYS A 553 -15.70 -5.46 18.49
CA LYS A 553 -17.03 -5.55 19.07
C LYS A 553 -17.38 -6.98 19.48
N HIS A 554 -17.01 -7.96 18.68
CA HIS A 554 -17.16 -9.37 19.02
C HIS A 554 -16.38 -9.70 20.31
N ALA A 555 -15.11 -9.36 20.38
CA ALA A 555 -14.27 -9.60 21.55
C ALA A 555 -14.80 -8.89 22.81
N GLU A 556 -15.24 -7.63 22.70
CA GLU A 556 -15.89 -6.89 23.78
C GLU A 556 -17.14 -7.61 24.30
N THR A 557 -17.95 -8.15 23.38
CA THR A 557 -19.21 -8.83 23.72
C THR A 557 -18.96 -10.16 24.43
N GLU A 558 -18.06 -11.00 23.89
CA GLU A 558 -17.81 -12.35 24.41
C GLU A 558 -16.99 -12.32 25.72
N LEU A 559 -16.03 -11.43 25.84
CA LEU A 559 -15.15 -11.35 27.01
C LEU A 559 -15.73 -10.50 28.15
N GLY A 560 -16.63 -9.55 27.86
CA GLY A 560 -17.23 -8.68 28.87
C GLY A 560 -16.18 -7.98 29.74
N GLU A 561 -16.22 -8.18 31.05
CA GLU A 561 -15.26 -7.56 32.01
C GLU A 561 -13.81 -8.04 31.85
N LYS A 562 -13.58 -9.12 31.13
CA LYS A 562 -12.22 -9.61 30.83
C LYS A 562 -11.61 -8.94 29.60
N PHE A 563 -12.39 -8.20 28.82
CA PHE A 563 -11.88 -7.53 27.63
C PHE A 563 -10.84 -6.47 27.99
N SER A 564 -9.72 -6.48 27.27
CA SER A 564 -8.67 -5.46 27.30
C SER A 564 -8.42 -4.96 25.89
N LEU A 565 -8.57 -3.66 25.67
CA LEU A 565 -8.30 -3.04 24.38
C LEU A 565 -6.83 -3.18 23.95
N GLN A 566 -5.93 -3.08 24.92
CA GLN A 566 -4.49 -3.27 24.68
C GLN A 566 -4.19 -4.71 24.21
N ASP A 567 -4.80 -5.73 24.86
CA ASP A 567 -4.61 -7.13 24.47
C ASP A 567 -5.19 -7.41 23.09
N PHE A 568 -6.37 -6.83 22.78
CA PHE A 568 -6.95 -6.92 21.44
C PHE A 568 -6.01 -6.33 20.37
N HIS A 569 -5.46 -5.14 20.61
CA HIS A 569 -4.52 -4.52 19.69
C HIS A 569 -3.22 -5.33 19.56
N ASP A 570 -2.74 -5.94 20.62
CA ASP A 570 -1.59 -6.85 20.56
C ASP A 570 -1.89 -8.08 19.69
N VAL A 571 -3.07 -8.68 19.83
CA VAL A 571 -3.51 -9.80 18.97
C VAL A 571 -3.54 -9.41 17.50
N VAL A 572 -4.02 -8.23 17.18
CA VAL A 572 -4.05 -7.72 15.81
C VAL A 572 -2.63 -7.47 15.31
N LEU A 573 -1.77 -6.73 16.04
CA LEU A 573 -0.52 -6.18 15.53
C LEU A 573 0.68 -7.14 15.61
N GLN A 574 0.83 -7.89 16.71
CA GLN A 574 2.03 -8.72 16.95
C GLN A 574 2.10 -9.95 16.04
N ASN A 575 1.00 -10.30 15.40
CA ASN A 575 0.97 -11.35 14.40
C ASN A 575 1.38 -10.87 12.99
N GLY A 576 1.65 -9.58 12.79
CA GLY A 576 2.00 -8.99 11.49
C GLY A 576 0.81 -8.96 10.52
N ALA A 577 1.04 -8.43 9.31
CA ALA A 577 -0.02 -8.28 8.31
C ALA A 577 -0.52 -9.64 7.81
N MET A 578 -1.85 -9.80 7.72
CA MET A 578 -2.52 -11.00 7.24
C MET A 578 -3.85 -10.68 6.53
N PRO A 579 -4.42 -11.63 5.76
CA PRO A 579 -5.77 -11.52 5.24
C PRO A 579 -6.80 -11.36 6.36
N MET A 580 -7.92 -10.67 6.11
CA MET A 580 -8.95 -10.41 7.11
C MET A 580 -9.62 -11.70 7.61
N ASP A 581 -9.90 -12.65 6.74
CA ASP A 581 -10.44 -13.96 7.13
C ASP A 581 -9.50 -14.76 8.05
N VAL A 582 -8.19 -14.57 7.91
CA VAL A 582 -7.21 -15.16 8.83
C VAL A 582 -7.16 -14.39 10.15
N LEU A 583 -7.30 -13.05 10.09
CA LEU A 583 -7.37 -12.23 11.30
C LEU A 583 -8.62 -12.56 12.13
N GLU A 584 -9.76 -12.81 11.48
CA GLU A 584 -10.99 -13.28 12.13
C GLU A 584 -10.72 -14.55 12.95
N ASP A 585 -10.12 -15.57 12.34
CA ASP A 585 -9.80 -16.80 13.03
C ASP A 585 -8.81 -16.61 14.19
N VAL A 586 -7.83 -15.71 14.03
CA VAL A 586 -6.86 -15.40 15.10
C VAL A 586 -7.54 -14.74 16.28
N VAL A 587 -8.44 -13.77 16.04
CA VAL A 587 -9.18 -13.07 17.10
C VAL A 587 -10.18 -14.01 17.78
N TYR A 588 -10.95 -14.81 17.02
CA TYR A 588 -11.89 -15.79 17.59
C TYR A 588 -11.16 -16.82 18.45
N SER A 589 -10.04 -17.36 17.95
CA SER A 589 -9.22 -18.29 18.75
C SER A 589 -8.67 -17.64 20.02
N TRP A 590 -8.32 -16.36 19.99
CA TRP A 590 -7.87 -15.63 21.18
C TRP A 590 -9.02 -15.50 22.18
N VAL A 591 -10.21 -15.09 21.73
CA VAL A 591 -11.42 -14.95 22.59
C VAL A 591 -11.76 -16.29 23.25
N ASP A 592 -11.78 -17.37 22.49
CA ASP A 592 -12.11 -18.72 22.99
C ASP A 592 -11.13 -19.22 24.08
N ASN A 593 -9.91 -18.69 24.15
CA ASN A 593 -8.87 -19.08 25.09
C ASN A 593 -8.73 -18.15 26.32
N GLN A 594 -9.59 -17.11 26.47
CA GLN A 594 -9.62 -16.23 27.64
C GLN A 594 -10.61 -16.70 28.71
#